data_e7f9e13acb30ed32ca82aa56a7d21b6f
#
_entry.id   e7f9e13acb30ed32ca82aa56a7d21b6f
#
_cell.length_a   1.000
_cell.length_b   1.000
_cell.length_c   1.000
_cell.angle_alpha   90.00
_cell.angle_beta   90.00
_cell.angle_gamma   90.00
#
_symmetry.space_group_name_H-M   'P 1'
#
loop_
_entity.id
_entity.type
_entity.pdbx_description
1 polymer ?
#
loop_
_entity_poly.entity_id
_entity_poly.type
_entity_poly.pdbx_seq_one_letter_code
_entity_poly.pdbx_strand_id
1 'polypeptide(L)'
;MRVGCVCYATSQGLGHLAKSFYDAGVITDVMVYRHPHGTPSHMEWYPEGTMEITSRTIAGPEVERFLDDIDVMLFFETPFDWNFPNRCHERGVKTVLIPMYEWFLEHPRHKFDLFINPSLLDQQYFPDGIHIPIPVEPHIQWTRRTEARRFLHNAGNIGSRNHKGTLELIKALAYVQSDLDLTIRCQKPEGIYKLLKEAELPKGAVVPTIIAGEVQRRELFCPTYDVYVAPEKYNGLSLPLQEAFASGMMVMTTNRFPTNQWLPEEPLIPVASRRITQVMSGHLKIEESVVDPVTIAACLDQWNGQGIEKFSLEGENYRTANSWEMFKHRYIEALESVL
;
A
#
# COMPACT_ATOMS: atom_id res chain seq x y z
N MET A 1 -5.44 16.68 -22.73
CA MET A 1 -4.48 15.59 -22.41
C MET A 1 -5.25 14.31 -22.19
N ARG A 2 -4.87 13.22 -22.87
CA ARG A 2 -5.35 11.85 -22.63
C ARG A 2 -4.26 11.05 -21.96
N VAL A 3 -4.59 10.38 -20.86
CA VAL A 3 -3.64 9.65 -20.02
C VAL A 3 -3.98 8.17 -20.05
N GLY A 4 -3.10 7.38 -20.65
CA GLY A 4 -3.19 5.93 -20.68
C GLY A 4 -2.55 5.27 -19.48
N CYS A 5 -3.03 4.08 -19.11
CA CYS A 5 -2.42 3.25 -18.08
C CYS A 5 -2.50 1.76 -18.44
N VAL A 6 -1.45 1.01 -18.13
CA VAL A 6 -1.50 -0.45 -18.06
C VAL A 6 -1.52 -0.86 -16.60
N CYS A 7 -2.56 -1.55 -16.17
CA CYS A 7 -2.74 -1.89 -14.76
C CYS A 7 -3.33 -3.29 -14.54
N TYR A 8 -3.25 -3.79 -13.31
CA TYR A 8 -4.09 -4.89 -12.87
C TYR A 8 -5.51 -4.40 -12.56
N ALA A 9 -6.52 -5.18 -12.89
CA ALA A 9 -7.88 -5.02 -12.41
C ALA A 9 -8.16 -6.06 -11.31
N THR A 10 -7.46 -5.98 -10.19
CA THR A 10 -7.56 -6.95 -9.10
C THR A 10 -7.84 -6.27 -7.76
N SER A 11 -8.43 -6.98 -6.81
CA SER A 11 -8.69 -6.50 -5.44
C SER A 11 -7.41 -6.36 -4.58
N GLN A 12 -6.24 -6.29 -5.21
CA GLN A 12 -4.95 -6.01 -4.56
C GLN A 12 -4.61 -4.51 -4.60
N GLY A 13 -3.65 -4.08 -3.79
CA GLY A 13 -3.28 -2.67 -3.65
C GLY A 13 -3.04 -1.93 -4.96
N LEU A 14 -2.27 -2.53 -5.88
CA LEU A 14 -1.95 -1.92 -7.18
C LEU A 14 -3.18 -1.77 -8.08
N GLY A 15 -4.09 -2.76 -8.09
CA GLY A 15 -5.34 -2.66 -8.84
C GLY A 15 -6.26 -1.56 -8.33
N HIS A 16 -6.42 -1.47 -7.01
CA HIS A 16 -7.18 -0.38 -6.38
C HIS A 16 -6.55 0.98 -6.63
N LEU A 17 -5.22 1.08 -6.58
CA LEU A 17 -4.51 2.32 -6.87
C LEU A 17 -4.83 2.85 -8.27
N ALA A 18 -4.68 2.01 -9.30
CA ALA A 18 -5.00 2.38 -10.68
C ALA A 18 -6.48 2.74 -10.85
N LYS A 19 -7.39 1.96 -10.23
CA LYS A 19 -8.83 2.26 -10.25
C LYS A 19 -9.16 3.61 -9.63
N SER A 20 -8.51 3.96 -8.51
CA SER A 20 -8.68 5.24 -7.84
C SER A 20 -8.29 6.42 -8.74
N PHE A 21 -7.18 6.32 -9.48
CA PHE A 21 -6.75 7.33 -10.45
C PHE A 21 -7.71 7.44 -11.64
N TYR A 22 -8.25 6.31 -12.09
CA TYR A 22 -9.26 6.28 -13.15
C TYR A 22 -10.56 6.94 -12.69
N ASP A 23 -11.07 6.58 -11.51
CA ASP A 23 -12.30 7.17 -10.94
C ASP A 23 -12.17 8.66 -10.67
N ALA A 24 -10.98 9.10 -10.30
CA ALA A 24 -10.69 10.53 -10.15
C ALA A 24 -10.57 11.26 -11.50
N GLY A 25 -10.55 10.55 -12.63
CA GLY A 25 -10.39 11.13 -13.96
C GLY A 25 -9.00 11.72 -14.21
N VAL A 26 -7.98 11.17 -13.58
CA VAL A 26 -6.56 11.42 -13.92
C VAL A 26 -6.13 10.51 -15.05
N ILE A 27 -6.52 9.23 -15.00
CA ILE A 27 -6.39 8.27 -16.10
C ILE A 27 -7.67 8.32 -16.93
N THR A 28 -7.53 8.38 -18.24
CA THR A 28 -8.66 8.41 -19.20
C THR A 28 -8.83 7.09 -19.93
N ASP A 29 -7.73 6.38 -20.18
CA ASP A 29 -7.68 5.20 -21.03
C ASP A 29 -6.92 4.07 -20.31
N VAL A 30 -7.42 2.83 -20.36
CA VAL A 30 -6.88 1.72 -19.61
C VAL A 30 -6.69 0.48 -20.49
N MET A 31 -5.54 -0.16 -20.36
CA MET A 31 -5.31 -1.56 -20.72
C MET A 31 -5.15 -2.39 -19.46
N VAL A 32 -5.89 -3.48 -19.33
CA VAL A 32 -5.81 -4.38 -18.18
C VAL A 32 -4.78 -5.47 -18.45
N TYR A 33 -3.75 -5.57 -17.63
CA TYR A 33 -2.80 -6.67 -17.67
C TYR A 33 -3.30 -7.83 -16.82
N ARG A 34 -3.45 -9.02 -17.43
CA ARG A 34 -3.90 -10.21 -16.70
C ARG A 34 -2.85 -10.63 -15.67
N HIS A 35 -3.29 -10.80 -14.42
CA HIS A 35 -2.39 -11.18 -13.34
C HIS A 35 -1.75 -12.56 -13.59
N PRO A 36 -0.40 -12.70 -13.57
CA PRO A 36 0.30 -13.92 -13.99
C PRO A 36 0.04 -15.13 -13.09
N HIS A 37 -0.42 -14.92 -11.87
CA HIS A 37 -0.72 -15.98 -10.89
C HIS A 37 -2.21 -16.35 -10.83
N GLY A 38 -2.99 -15.98 -11.85
CA GLY A 38 -4.39 -16.39 -11.96
C GLY A 38 -5.35 -15.69 -10.99
N THR A 39 -4.96 -14.54 -10.39
CA THR A 39 -5.91 -13.72 -9.66
C THR A 39 -6.98 -13.22 -10.64
N PRO A 40 -8.28 -13.38 -10.34
CA PRO A 40 -9.35 -12.91 -11.22
C PRO A 40 -9.23 -11.42 -11.53
N SER A 41 -9.49 -11.06 -12.79
CA SER A 41 -9.57 -9.67 -13.21
C SER A 41 -11.00 -9.15 -13.08
N HIS A 42 -11.17 -7.98 -12.50
CA HIS A 42 -12.42 -7.23 -12.38
C HIS A 42 -12.58 -6.31 -13.60
N MET A 43 -12.81 -6.89 -14.79
CA MET A 43 -12.96 -6.12 -16.04
C MET A 43 -14.12 -5.13 -15.96
N GLU A 44 -15.14 -5.43 -15.15
CA GLU A 44 -16.30 -4.57 -14.87
C GLU A 44 -15.95 -3.24 -14.20
N TRP A 45 -14.74 -3.08 -13.73
CA TRP A 45 -14.25 -1.79 -13.18
C TRP A 45 -14.02 -0.73 -14.26
N TYR A 46 -13.90 -1.13 -15.50
CA TYR A 46 -13.58 -0.29 -16.64
C TYR A 46 -14.64 -0.42 -17.74
N PRO A 47 -14.68 0.49 -18.73
CA PRO A 47 -15.67 0.45 -19.82
C PRO A 47 -15.68 -0.89 -20.57
N GLU A 48 -16.83 -1.26 -21.09
CA GLU A 48 -16.96 -2.38 -22.02
C GLU A 48 -16.01 -2.19 -23.22
N GLY A 49 -15.32 -3.26 -23.62
CA GLY A 49 -14.31 -3.21 -24.67
C GLY A 49 -12.90 -2.80 -24.22
N THR A 50 -12.69 -2.56 -22.92
CA THR A 50 -11.32 -2.37 -22.39
C THR A 50 -10.45 -3.56 -22.75
N MET A 51 -9.26 -3.26 -23.34
CA MET A 51 -8.31 -4.29 -23.79
C MET A 51 -7.71 -5.06 -22.62
N GLU A 52 -7.70 -6.40 -22.72
CA GLU A 52 -6.97 -7.26 -21.80
C GLU A 52 -5.66 -7.75 -22.42
N ILE A 53 -4.55 -7.49 -21.76
CA ILE A 53 -3.20 -7.95 -22.14
C ILE A 53 -2.89 -9.26 -21.40
N THR A 54 -2.61 -10.31 -22.16
CA THR A 54 -2.27 -11.65 -21.63
C THR A 54 -0.81 -12.02 -21.86
N SER A 55 -0.14 -11.31 -22.78
CA SER A 55 1.26 -11.52 -23.13
C SER A 55 2.20 -10.75 -22.19
N ARG A 56 3.38 -11.32 -21.92
CA ARG A 56 4.44 -10.61 -21.20
C ARG A 56 5.00 -9.42 -22.00
N THR A 57 4.93 -9.49 -23.31
CA THR A 57 5.32 -8.38 -24.19
C THR A 57 4.07 -7.59 -24.55
N ILE A 58 4.06 -6.30 -24.21
CA ILE A 58 2.96 -5.38 -24.52
C ILE A 58 3.19 -4.84 -25.93
N ALA A 59 2.59 -5.47 -26.93
CA ALA A 59 2.78 -5.15 -28.34
C ALA A 59 1.61 -5.65 -29.18
N GLY A 60 1.48 -5.10 -30.37
CA GLY A 60 0.51 -5.52 -31.39
C GLY A 60 -0.31 -4.34 -31.92
N PRO A 61 -1.07 -4.54 -33.00
CA PRO A 61 -1.79 -3.45 -33.67
C PRO A 61 -2.81 -2.72 -32.78
N GLU A 62 -3.37 -3.39 -31.78
CA GLU A 62 -4.31 -2.79 -30.85
C GLU A 62 -3.59 -1.90 -29.82
N VAL A 63 -2.41 -2.33 -29.37
CA VAL A 63 -1.55 -1.53 -28.48
C VAL A 63 -1.07 -0.28 -29.21
N GLU A 64 -0.67 -0.39 -30.49
CA GLU A 64 -0.24 0.75 -31.29
C GLU A 64 -1.39 1.77 -31.47
N ARG A 65 -2.60 1.30 -31.75
CA ARG A 65 -3.78 2.19 -31.81
C ARG A 65 -4.07 2.87 -30.47
N PHE A 66 -3.91 2.15 -29.37
CA PHE A 66 -4.05 2.74 -28.03
C PHE A 66 -3.03 3.85 -27.79
N LEU A 67 -1.78 3.63 -28.22
CA LEU A 67 -0.71 4.64 -28.08
C LEU A 67 -0.97 5.86 -28.98
N ASP A 68 -1.58 5.69 -30.16
CA ASP A 68 -1.94 6.80 -31.05
C ASP A 68 -3.01 7.73 -30.46
N ASP A 69 -3.76 7.24 -29.49
CA ASP A 69 -4.89 7.94 -28.88
C ASP A 69 -4.56 8.67 -27.58
N ILE A 70 -3.34 8.51 -27.02
CA ILE A 70 -2.96 9.08 -25.74
C ILE A 70 -1.73 10.00 -25.83
N ASP A 71 -1.63 10.94 -24.90
CA ASP A 71 -0.51 11.88 -24.81
C ASP A 71 0.56 11.40 -23.80
N VAL A 72 0.10 10.79 -22.70
CA VAL A 72 0.95 10.35 -21.57
C VAL A 72 0.59 8.92 -21.18
N MET A 73 1.60 8.07 -20.95
CA MET A 73 1.46 6.76 -20.33
C MET A 73 1.88 6.82 -18.86
N LEU A 74 0.96 6.57 -17.96
CA LEU A 74 1.20 6.51 -16.51
C LEU A 74 1.43 5.06 -16.07
N PHE A 75 2.54 4.83 -15.41
CA PHE A 75 2.93 3.55 -14.84
C PHE A 75 2.87 3.60 -13.31
N PHE A 76 2.50 2.48 -12.69
CA PHE A 76 2.54 2.30 -11.24
C PHE A 76 3.55 1.23 -10.87
N GLU A 77 4.30 1.45 -9.80
CA GLU A 77 5.26 0.54 -9.19
C GLU A 77 6.43 0.24 -10.15
N THR A 78 6.20 -0.56 -11.17
CA THR A 78 7.12 -0.89 -12.27
C THR A 78 6.31 -1.18 -13.54
N PRO A 79 6.84 -0.95 -14.74
CA PRO A 79 6.18 -1.41 -15.96
C PRO A 79 6.16 -2.94 -16.01
N PHE A 80 5.08 -3.53 -16.53
CA PHE A 80 4.98 -4.98 -16.75
C PHE A 80 5.91 -5.49 -17.84
N ASP A 81 6.20 -4.64 -18.83
CA ASP A 81 7.18 -4.83 -19.90
C ASP A 81 8.15 -3.64 -19.93
N TRP A 82 9.41 -3.88 -19.60
CA TRP A 82 10.43 -2.84 -19.56
C TRP A 82 10.81 -2.27 -20.93
N ASN A 83 10.35 -2.88 -22.02
CA ASN A 83 10.49 -2.31 -23.37
C ASN A 83 9.31 -1.42 -23.75
N PHE A 84 8.21 -1.48 -22.99
CA PHE A 84 7.02 -0.72 -23.30
C PHE A 84 7.19 0.80 -23.19
N PRO A 85 7.93 1.36 -22.22
CA PRO A 85 8.24 2.79 -22.22
C PRO A 85 8.96 3.27 -23.48
N ASN A 86 9.89 2.46 -24.05
CA ASN A 86 10.55 2.83 -25.31
C ASN A 86 9.55 2.90 -26.48
N ARG A 87 8.59 1.97 -26.53
CA ARG A 87 7.51 1.99 -27.56
C ARG A 87 6.63 3.22 -27.41
N CYS A 88 6.33 3.65 -26.19
CA CYS A 88 5.62 4.90 -25.95
C CYS A 88 6.39 6.07 -26.59
N HIS A 89 7.69 6.18 -26.34
CA HIS A 89 8.54 7.24 -26.92
C HIS A 89 8.60 7.17 -28.45
N GLU A 90 8.69 5.98 -29.04
CA GLU A 90 8.67 5.79 -30.51
C GLU A 90 7.39 6.31 -31.15
N ARG A 91 6.28 6.38 -30.38
CA ARG A 91 4.98 6.94 -30.79
C ARG A 91 4.77 8.38 -30.34
N GLY A 92 5.76 9.01 -29.73
CA GLY A 92 5.66 10.38 -29.20
C GLY A 92 4.89 10.50 -27.88
N VAL A 93 4.53 9.37 -27.25
CA VAL A 93 3.83 9.33 -25.97
C VAL A 93 4.82 9.53 -24.83
N LYS A 94 4.54 10.48 -23.96
CA LYS A 94 5.35 10.73 -22.74
C LYS A 94 5.12 9.65 -21.69
N THR A 95 6.14 9.40 -20.87
CA THR A 95 6.12 8.32 -19.87
C THR A 95 6.34 8.86 -18.47
N VAL A 96 5.41 8.55 -17.58
CA VAL A 96 5.46 8.96 -16.16
C VAL A 96 5.35 7.73 -15.29
N LEU A 97 6.21 7.62 -14.26
CA LEU A 97 6.17 6.52 -13.30
C LEU A 97 5.86 7.03 -11.90
N ILE A 98 4.89 6.40 -11.24
CA ILE A 98 4.70 6.45 -9.80
C ILE A 98 5.43 5.23 -9.20
N PRO A 99 6.69 5.38 -8.74
CA PRO A 99 7.51 4.26 -8.31
C PRO A 99 7.09 3.74 -6.94
N MET A 100 7.49 2.51 -6.63
CA MET A 100 7.62 1.98 -5.27
C MET A 100 9.03 1.42 -5.16
N TYR A 101 9.92 2.12 -4.47
CA TYR A 101 11.36 1.80 -4.45
C TYR A 101 11.64 0.36 -4.05
N GLU A 102 10.92 -0.17 -3.07
CA GLU A 102 11.09 -1.55 -2.58
C GLU A 102 10.75 -2.64 -3.62
N TRP A 103 10.13 -2.24 -4.74
CA TRP A 103 9.79 -3.10 -5.88
C TRP A 103 10.53 -2.72 -7.16
N PHE A 104 11.23 -1.57 -7.15
CA PHE A 104 11.91 -1.05 -8.33
C PHE A 104 13.24 -1.79 -8.54
N LEU A 105 13.27 -2.72 -9.48
CA LEU A 105 14.52 -3.33 -9.94
C LEU A 105 15.42 -2.25 -10.55
N GLU A 106 16.76 -2.41 -10.43
CA GLU A 106 17.74 -1.51 -11.05
C GLU A 106 17.61 -1.48 -12.57
N HIS A 107 16.65 -0.71 -13.05
CA HIS A 107 16.43 -0.49 -14.46
C HIS A 107 16.66 0.97 -14.86
N PRO A 108 16.90 1.21 -16.15
CA PRO A 108 17.29 2.53 -16.61
C PRO A 108 16.23 3.59 -16.29
N ARG A 109 16.56 4.50 -15.39
CA ARG A 109 15.70 5.64 -15.01
C ARG A 109 15.38 6.55 -16.20
N HIS A 110 16.27 6.61 -17.20
CA HIS A 110 16.11 7.39 -18.43
C HIS A 110 14.94 6.95 -19.32
N LYS A 111 14.26 5.86 -18.97
CA LYS A 111 13.04 5.41 -19.69
C LYS A 111 11.78 6.19 -19.34
N PHE A 112 11.86 7.07 -18.36
CA PHE A 112 10.72 7.86 -17.91
C PHE A 112 11.03 9.36 -18.01
N ASP A 113 10.07 10.12 -18.54
CA ASP A 113 10.16 11.59 -18.62
C ASP A 113 10.00 12.23 -17.24
N LEU A 114 9.20 11.59 -16.34
CA LEU A 114 8.94 12.09 -14.99
C LEU A 114 8.73 10.95 -13.99
N PHE A 115 9.18 11.16 -12.75
CA PHE A 115 8.81 10.38 -11.58
C PHE A 115 7.87 11.19 -10.68
N ILE A 116 6.72 10.62 -10.30
CA ILE A 116 5.86 11.18 -9.26
C ILE A 116 6.01 10.29 -8.04
N ASN A 117 6.73 10.77 -7.04
CA ASN A 117 7.07 10.01 -5.85
C ASN A 117 5.90 9.96 -4.87
N PRO A 118 5.31 8.79 -4.59
CA PRO A 118 4.14 8.68 -3.73
C PRO A 118 4.49 8.79 -2.24
N SER A 119 5.77 8.65 -1.88
CA SER A 119 6.24 8.73 -0.51
C SER A 119 7.56 9.50 -0.40
N LEU A 120 7.88 9.94 0.82
CA LEU A 120 9.18 10.55 1.12
C LEU A 120 10.35 9.55 0.98
N LEU A 121 10.08 8.24 1.10
CA LEU A 121 11.09 7.22 0.84
C LEU A 121 11.44 7.21 -0.66
N ASP A 122 10.43 7.19 -1.52
CA ASP A 122 10.65 7.22 -2.98
C ASP A 122 11.36 8.51 -3.38
N GLN A 123 11.04 9.64 -2.74
CA GLN A 123 11.71 10.92 -2.99
C GLN A 123 13.22 10.88 -2.68
N GLN A 124 13.66 10.09 -1.70
CA GLN A 124 15.10 9.91 -1.44
C GLN A 124 15.82 9.16 -2.56
N TYR A 125 15.13 8.22 -3.21
CA TYR A 125 15.70 7.39 -4.26
C TYR A 125 15.51 7.97 -5.68
N PHE A 126 14.49 8.82 -5.85
CA PHE A 126 14.18 9.53 -7.10
C PHE A 126 14.14 11.05 -6.84
N PRO A 127 15.29 11.69 -6.49
CA PRO A 127 15.31 13.07 -6.02
C PRO A 127 14.87 14.10 -7.08
N ASP A 128 15.02 13.76 -8.37
CA ASP A 128 14.60 14.61 -9.49
C ASP A 128 13.10 14.52 -9.77
N GLY A 129 12.38 13.63 -9.08
CA GLY A 129 10.93 13.47 -9.20
C GLY A 129 10.15 14.46 -8.32
N ILE A 130 8.86 14.56 -8.57
CA ILE A 130 7.92 15.40 -7.82
C ILE A 130 7.27 14.55 -6.72
N HIS A 131 7.27 15.01 -5.47
CA HIS A 131 6.55 14.34 -4.39
C HIS A 131 5.08 14.75 -4.40
N ILE A 132 4.20 13.78 -4.70
CA ILE A 132 2.74 13.92 -4.58
C ILE A 132 2.22 12.66 -3.87
N PRO A 133 1.73 12.78 -2.61
CA PRO A 133 1.18 11.65 -1.88
C PRO A 133 -0.03 11.04 -2.59
N ILE A 134 -0.22 9.72 -2.45
CA ILE A 134 -1.42 9.05 -2.97
C ILE A 134 -2.63 9.55 -2.15
N PRO A 135 -3.68 10.06 -2.82
CA PRO A 135 -4.88 10.51 -2.12
C PRO A 135 -5.63 9.36 -1.46
N VAL A 136 -6.26 9.67 -0.33
CA VAL A 136 -7.19 8.76 0.34
C VAL A 136 -8.42 8.54 -0.55
N GLU A 137 -8.79 7.28 -0.72
CA GLU A 137 -9.94 6.91 -1.55
C GLU A 137 -11.27 7.36 -0.93
N PRO A 138 -12.22 7.88 -1.75
CA PRO A 138 -13.49 8.43 -1.25
C PRO A 138 -14.36 7.41 -0.49
N HIS A 139 -14.20 6.12 -0.74
CA HIS A 139 -14.96 5.08 -0.05
C HIS A 139 -14.47 4.82 1.39
N ILE A 140 -13.31 5.33 1.78
CA ILE A 140 -12.82 5.26 3.16
C ILE A 140 -13.62 6.25 3.99
N GLN A 141 -14.56 5.72 4.79
CA GLN A 141 -15.42 6.51 5.65
C GLN A 141 -14.78 6.70 7.02
N TRP A 142 -14.73 7.95 7.46
CA TRP A 142 -14.31 8.26 8.82
C TRP A 142 -15.41 7.89 9.83
N THR A 143 -14.98 7.33 10.95
CA THR A 143 -15.86 7.09 12.11
C THR A 143 -15.09 7.43 13.38
N ARG A 144 -15.72 8.22 14.24
CA ARG A 144 -15.14 8.59 15.54
C ARG A 144 -14.91 7.37 16.41
N ARG A 145 -13.71 7.21 16.92
CA ARG A 145 -13.32 6.19 17.87
C ARG A 145 -12.82 6.85 19.14
N THR A 146 -13.30 6.37 20.27
CA THR A 146 -13.02 7.01 21.57
C THR A 146 -12.13 6.16 22.46
N GLU A 147 -12.10 4.84 22.27
CA GLU A 147 -11.39 3.90 23.12
C GLU A 147 -10.74 2.79 22.29
N ALA A 148 -9.54 2.36 22.65
CA ALA A 148 -8.81 1.27 22.02
C ALA A 148 -9.23 -0.08 22.63
N ARG A 149 -10.12 -0.79 21.98
CA ARG A 149 -10.59 -2.10 22.44
C ARG A 149 -10.35 -3.22 21.43
N ARG A 150 -10.65 -2.97 20.16
CA ARG A 150 -10.62 -3.98 19.10
C ARG A 150 -9.49 -3.66 18.13
N PHE A 151 -8.51 -4.53 18.15
CA PHE A 151 -7.27 -4.38 17.38
C PHE A 151 -7.36 -5.18 16.08
N LEU A 152 -6.94 -4.58 14.98
CA LEU A 152 -6.88 -5.19 13.65
C LEU A 152 -5.45 -5.25 13.14
N HIS A 153 -5.02 -6.42 12.67
CA HIS A 153 -3.83 -6.57 11.83
C HIS A 153 -4.22 -7.11 10.45
N ASN A 154 -3.83 -6.43 9.39
CA ASN A 154 -4.01 -6.92 8.02
C ASN A 154 -2.73 -7.54 7.49
N ALA A 155 -2.61 -8.84 7.62
CA ALA A 155 -1.49 -9.60 7.09
C ALA A 155 -1.50 -9.69 5.54
N GLY A 156 -2.69 -9.57 4.92
CA GLY A 156 -2.87 -9.64 3.47
C GLY A 156 -2.47 -11.01 2.89
N ASN A 157 -1.77 -10.99 1.78
CA ASN A 157 -1.16 -12.21 1.24
C ASN A 157 0.20 -12.43 1.90
N ILE A 158 0.25 -13.35 2.85
CA ILE A 158 1.51 -13.72 3.52
C ILE A 158 2.32 -14.61 2.58
N GLY A 159 3.16 -13.96 1.78
CA GLY A 159 4.19 -14.63 1.02
C GLY A 159 5.43 -14.91 1.88
N SER A 160 6.56 -15.19 1.23
CA SER A 160 7.87 -15.39 1.89
C SER A 160 8.41 -14.14 2.62
N ARG A 161 7.76 -12.98 2.46
CA ARG A 161 8.21 -11.68 2.98
C ARG A 161 7.39 -11.28 4.19
N ASN A 162 8.00 -11.31 5.36
CA ASN A 162 7.40 -10.82 6.61
C ASN A 162 7.67 -9.31 6.82
N HIS A 163 7.54 -8.49 5.78
CA HIS A 163 7.80 -7.05 5.88
C HIS A 163 6.75 -6.30 6.73
N LYS A 164 5.54 -6.87 6.86
CA LYS A 164 4.46 -6.32 7.71
C LYS A 164 4.63 -6.60 9.20
N GLY A 165 5.66 -7.38 9.59
CA GLY A 165 5.91 -7.72 10.98
C GLY A 165 4.88 -8.67 11.60
N THR A 166 4.15 -9.43 10.79
CA THR A 166 3.11 -10.37 11.27
C THR A 166 3.65 -11.41 12.24
N LEU A 167 4.85 -11.97 11.97
CA LEU A 167 5.48 -12.94 12.87
C LEU A 167 5.86 -12.31 14.19
N GLU A 168 6.41 -11.09 14.18
CA GLU A 168 6.78 -10.35 15.37
C GLU A 168 5.56 -10.02 16.23
N LEU A 169 4.45 -9.61 15.58
CA LEU A 169 3.17 -9.40 16.26
C LEU A 169 2.65 -10.69 16.90
N ILE A 170 2.69 -11.80 16.17
CA ILE A 170 2.26 -13.11 16.72
C ILE A 170 3.15 -13.51 17.91
N LYS A 171 4.47 -13.37 17.81
CA LYS A 171 5.38 -13.64 18.92
C LYS A 171 5.13 -12.73 20.13
N ALA A 172 4.70 -11.49 19.91
CA ALA A 172 4.35 -10.55 20.98
C ALA A 172 3.19 -11.06 21.84
N LEU A 173 2.27 -11.86 21.30
CA LEU A 173 1.13 -12.39 22.06
C LEU A 173 1.53 -13.30 23.24
N ALA A 174 2.77 -13.82 23.24
CA ALA A 174 3.33 -14.54 24.38
C ALA A 174 3.61 -13.63 25.60
N TYR A 175 3.71 -12.33 25.41
CA TYR A 175 4.12 -11.34 26.43
C TYR A 175 2.99 -10.37 26.81
N VAL A 176 1.88 -10.34 26.07
CA VAL A 176 0.70 -9.52 26.37
C VAL A 176 0.11 -9.93 27.71
N GLN A 177 -0.16 -8.96 28.58
CA GLN A 177 -0.72 -9.17 29.94
C GLN A 177 -2.22 -8.82 30.02
N SER A 178 -2.71 -7.98 29.12
CA SER A 178 -4.11 -7.55 29.09
C SER A 178 -4.98 -8.55 28.33
N ASP A 179 -6.29 -8.49 28.55
CA ASP A 179 -7.29 -9.21 27.73
C ASP A 179 -7.43 -8.46 26.40
N LEU A 180 -6.65 -8.87 25.41
CA LEU A 180 -6.52 -8.21 24.11
C LEU A 180 -7.47 -8.84 23.07
N ASP A 181 -8.38 -8.06 22.51
CA ASP A 181 -9.18 -8.44 21.33
C ASP A 181 -8.42 -8.10 20.05
N LEU A 182 -7.68 -9.07 19.49
CA LEU A 182 -6.92 -8.94 18.25
C LEU A 182 -7.51 -9.81 17.14
N THR A 183 -7.85 -9.16 16.03
CA THR A 183 -8.19 -9.84 14.77
C THR A 183 -7.04 -9.74 13.78
N ILE A 184 -6.65 -10.88 13.21
CA ILE A 184 -5.71 -10.95 12.07
C ILE A 184 -6.50 -11.31 10.81
N ARG A 185 -6.53 -10.39 9.84
CA ARG A 185 -7.09 -10.66 8.51
C ARG A 185 -6.00 -11.08 7.54
N CYS A 186 -6.32 -12.09 6.72
CA CYS A 186 -5.41 -12.60 5.69
C CYS A 186 -6.19 -13.11 4.48
N GLN A 187 -5.54 -13.14 3.31
CA GLN A 187 -6.17 -13.74 2.11
C GLN A 187 -6.23 -15.27 2.22
N LYS A 188 -5.14 -15.88 2.71
CA LYS A 188 -5.00 -17.33 2.87
C LYS A 188 -4.56 -17.64 4.29
N PRO A 189 -5.30 -18.49 5.03
CA PRO A 189 -5.04 -18.74 6.45
C PRO A 189 -3.80 -19.63 6.70
N GLU A 190 -3.37 -20.43 5.72
CA GLU A 190 -2.24 -21.37 5.86
C GLU A 190 -0.95 -20.66 6.26
N GLY A 191 -0.72 -19.45 5.72
CA GLY A 191 0.42 -18.62 6.08
C GLY A 191 0.40 -18.22 7.55
N ILE A 192 -0.76 -17.82 8.08
CA ILE A 192 -0.92 -17.45 9.50
C ILE A 192 -0.72 -18.68 10.40
N TYR A 193 -1.32 -19.82 10.08
CA TYR A 193 -1.16 -21.03 10.88
C TYR A 193 0.29 -21.50 10.92
N LYS A 194 1.05 -21.33 9.82
CA LYS A 194 2.49 -21.59 9.80
C LYS A 194 3.23 -20.67 10.76
N LEU A 195 2.93 -19.37 10.76
CA LEU A 195 3.55 -18.38 11.66
C LEU A 195 3.18 -18.63 13.13
N LEU A 196 1.93 -18.99 13.44
CA LEU A 196 1.51 -19.38 14.79
C LEU A 196 2.28 -20.60 15.30
N LYS A 197 2.51 -21.60 14.44
CA LYS A 197 3.33 -22.76 14.77
C LYS A 197 4.80 -22.37 15.00
N GLU A 198 5.35 -21.49 14.15
CA GLU A 198 6.73 -20.99 14.29
C GLU A 198 6.93 -20.16 15.55
N ALA A 199 5.91 -19.43 15.97
CA ALA A 199 5.98 -18.59 17.17
C ALA A 199 6.02 -19.37 18.49
N GLU A 200 5.57 -20.64 18.49
CA GLU A 200 5.59 -21.54 19.67
C GLU A 200 4.97 -20.88 20.92
N LEU A 201 3.76 -20.29 20.75
CA LEU A 201 3.10 -19.55 21.83
C LEU A 201 2.91 -20.41 23.08
N PRO A 202 3.22 -19.90 24.28
CA PRO A 202 3.03 -20.63 25.53
C PRO A 202 1.54 -20.83 25.83
N LYS A 203 1.24 -21.82 26.69
CA LYS A 203 -0.11 -22.05 27.19
C LYS A 203 -0.60 -20.80 27.95
N GLY A 204 -1.77 -20.28 27.55
CA GLY A 204 -2.36 -19.07 28.14
C GLY A 204 -2.00 -17.76 27.41
N ALA A 205 -1.20 -17.82 26.34
CA ALA A 205 -1.01 -16.65 25.48
C ALA A 205 -2.33 -16.22 24.83
N VAL A 206 -2.42 -14.95 24.47
CA VAL A 206 -3.56 -14.41 23.73
C VAL A 206 -3.68 -15.13 22.38
N VAL A 207 -4.89 -15.58 22.05
CA VAL A 207 -5.19 -16.23 20.77
C VAL A 207 -5.94 -15.25 19.88
N PRO A 208 -5.35 -14.83 18.76
CA PRO A 208 -6.02 -13.88 17.87
C PRO A 208 -7.18 -14.54 17.10
N THR A 209 -8.22 -13.77 16.82
CA THR A 209 -9.26 -14.16 15.85
C THR A 209 -8.67 -14.10 14.44
N ILE A 210 -8.78 -15.18 13.65
CA ILE A 210 -8.29 -15.21 12.28
C ILE A 210 -9.49 -15.17 11.32
N ILE A 211 -9.48 -14.16 10.43
CA ILE A 211 -10.48 -14.01 9.38
C ILE A 211 -9.76 -14.10 8.03
N ALA A 212 -10.07 -15.17 7.29
CA ALA A 212 -9.49 -15.44 5.98
C ALA A 212 -10.46 -15.09 4.84
N GLY A 213 -9.89 -14.82 3.67
CA GLY A 213 -10.62 -14.51 2.45
C GLY A 213 -10.43 -13.09 1.98
N GLU A 214 -10.94 -12.82 0.78
CA GLU A 214 -10.97 -11.47 0.24
C GLU A 214 -12.02 -10.64 0.98
N VAL A 215 -11.68 -9.37 1.19
CA VAL A 215 -12.57 -8.38 1.80
C VAL A 215 -12.51 -7.10 0.97
N GLN A 216 -13.65 -6.46 0.80
CA GLN A 216 -13.64 -5.13 0.19
C GLN A 216 -12.91 -4.16 1.13
N ARG A 217 -12.09 -3.27 0.58
CA ARG A 217 -11.27 -2.33 1.38
C ARG A 217 -12.08 -1.54 2.39
N ARG A 218 -13.28 -1.05 2.00
CA ARG A 218 -14.19 -0.34 2.90
C ARG A 218 -14.61 -1.15 4.14
N GLU A 219 -14.65 -2.48 4.03
CA GLU A 219 -15.04 -3.36 5.13
C GLU A 219 -13.86 -3.64 6.06
N LEU A 220 -12.62 -3.55 5.54
CA LEU A 220 -11.41 -3.73 6.34
C LEU A 220 -11.30 -2.66 7.44
N PHE A 221 -11.67 -1.41 7.12
CA PHE A 221 -11.58 -0.26 8.02
C PHE A 221 -12.95 0.15 8.58
N CYS A 222 -13.88 -0.80 8.70
CA CYS A 222 -15.21 -0.55 9.23
C CYS A 222 -15.18 -0.18 10.72
N PRO A 223 -16.29 0.36 11.27
CA PRO A 223 -16.38 0.76 12.68
C PRO A 223 -16.18 -0.36 13.70
N THR A 224 -16.05 -1.61 13.25
CA THR A 224 -15.81 -2.76 14.11
C THR A 224 -14.46 -2.69 14.83
N TYR A 225 -13.48 -2.01 14.27
CA TYR A 225 -12.13 -1.95 14.82
C TYR A 225 -11.77 -0.53 15.25
N ASP A 226 -10.97 -0.43 16.31
CA ASP A 226 -10.56 0.84 16.91
C ASP A 226 -9.09 1.16 16.63
N VAL A 227 -8.24 0.13 16.58
CA VAL A 227 -6.80 0.24 16.42
C VAL A 227 -6.32 -0.62 15.26
N TYR A 228 -5.50 -0.04 14.39
CA TYR A 228 -4.81 -0.77 13.33
C TYR A 228 -3.35 -1.02 13.74
N VAL A 229 -2.95 -2.30 13.88
CA VAL A 229 -1.60 -2.69 14.30
C VAL A 229 -0.83 -3.28 13.14
N ALA A 230 0.27 -2.67 12.76
CA ALA A 230 1.14 -3.15 11.71
C ALA A 230 2.61 -2.80 12.01
N PRO A 231 3.36 -3.65 12.72
CA PRO A 231 4.76 -3.40 13.03
C PRO A 231 5.64 -3.62 11.79
N GLU A 232 5.40 -2.79 10.76
CA GLU A 232 6.06 -2.89 9.46
C GLU A 232 7.57 -2.66 9.56
N LYS A 233 8.34 -3.49 8.88
CA LYS A 233 9.80 -3.45 8.88
C LYS A 233 10.37 -2.47 7.85
N TYR A 234 9.76 -2.43 6.70
CA TYR A 234 10.04 -1.49 5.62
C TYR A 234 8.81 -1.37 4.72
N ASN A 235 8.53 -0.19 4.25
CA ASN A 235 7.50 0.12 3.26
C ASN A 235 7.59 1.63 2.95
N GLY A 236 7.50 2.03 1.70
CA GLY A 236 7.43 3.43 1.32
C GLY A 236 6.02 3.98 1.47
N LEU A 237 5.09 3.39 0.76
CA LEU A 237 3.73 3.93 0.62
C LEU A 237 2.76 3.50 1.73
N SER A 238 2.70 2.22 2.04
CA SER A 238 1.77 1.63 3.04
C SER A 238 0.33 2.16 3.00
N LEU A 239 -0.37 1.97 1.89
CA LEU A 239 -1.78 2.36 1.75
C LEU A 239 -2.66 1.94 2.93
N PRO A 240 -2.54 0.70 3.48
CA PRO A 240 -3.37 0.31 4.63
C PRO A 240 -3.19 1.16 5.88
N LEU A 241 -1.99 1.71 6.14
CA LEU A 241 -1.78 2.64 7.27
C LEU A 241 -2.51 3.96 7.04
N GLN A 242 -2.40 4.51 5.81
CA GLN A 242 -3.08 5.75 5.43
C GLN A 242 -4.61 5.60 5.51
N GLU A 243 -5.14 4.50 5.00
CA GLU A 243 -6.56 4.21 4.99
C GLU A 243 -7.11 3.97 6.40
N ALA A 244 -6.39 3.22 7.23
CA ALA A 244 -6.75 3.00 8.64
C ALA A 244 -6.79 4.33 9.39
N PHE A 245 -5.77 5.17 9.26
CA PHE A 245 -5.72 6.49 9.90
C PHE A 245 -6.85 7.39 9.39
N ALA A 246 -7.04 7.48 8.08
CA ALA A 246 -8.12 8.26 7.46
C ALA A 246 -9.53 7.77 7.86
N SER A 247 -9.69 6.48 8.20
CA SER A 247 -10.95 5.94 8.73
C SER A 247 -11.22 6.32 10.18
N GLY A 248 -10.28 6.95 10.87
CA GLY A 248 -10.33 7.35 12.28
C GLY A 248 -9.80 6.31 13.26
N MET A 249 -9.16 5.22 12.78
CA MET A 249 -8.48 4.26 13.66
C MET A 249 -7.18 4.88 14.20
N MET A 250 -6.83 4.57 15.45
CA MET A 250 -5.47 4.77 15.92
C MET A 250 -4.54 3.79 15.19
N VAL A 251 -3.42 4.28 14.68
CA VAL A 251 -2.45 3.46 13.95
C VAL A 251 -1.22 3.20 14.82
N MET A 252 -0.99 1.92 15.15
CA MET A 252 0.19 1.43 15.83
C MET A 252 1.12 0.78 14.81
N THR A 253 2.16 1.47 14.39
CA THR A 253 3.17 0.96 13.47
C THR A 253 4.57 1.26 13.99
N THR A 254 5.58 0.69 13.37
CA THR A 254 6.98 0.92 13.73
C THR A 254 7.35 2.39 13.57
N ASN A 255 8.04 2.97 14.58
CA ASN A 255 8.57 4.33 14.51
C ASN A 255 9.75 4.39 13.51
N ARG A 256 9.43 4.51 12.26
CA ARG A 256 10.39 4.52 11.15
C ARG A 256 10.03 5.54 10.08
N PHE A 257 11.03 5.96 9.32
CA PHE A 257 10.82 6.74 8.09
C PHE A 257 10.19 5.85 6.98
N PRO A 258 9.24 6.36 6.19
CA PRO A 258 8.67 7.72 6.23
C PRO A 258 7.41 7.85 7.10
N THR A 259 6.88 6.77 7.68
CA THR A 259 5.58 6.77 8.38
C THR A 259 5.54 7.67 9.60
N ASN A 260 6.66 7.80 10.33
CA ASN A 260 6.79 8.71 11.46
C ASN A 260 6.84 10.21 11.10
N GLN A 261 6.74 10.56 9.81
CA GLN A 261 6.68 11.96 9.37
C GLN A 261 5.23 12.48 9.25
N TRP A 262 4.25 11.58 9.29
CA TRP A 262 2.85 11.95 9.08
C TRP A 262 1.87 11.29 10.06
N LEU A 263 2.32 10.30 10.85
CA LEU A 263 1.54 9.70 11.94
C LEU A 263 1.90 10.35 13.29
N PRO A 264 0.94 10.41 14.23
CA PRO A 264 1.21 10.77 15.61
C PRO A 264 2.30 9.90 16.24
N GLU A 265 3.17 10.49 17.02
CA GLU A 265 4.34 9.80 17.59
C GLU A 265 3.96 8.80 18.69
N GLU A 266 2.98 9.14 19.53
CA GLU A 266 2.71 8.40 20.77
C GLU A 266 2.32 6.93 20.57
N PRO A 267 1.54 6.52 19.54
CA PRO A 267 1.22 5.12 19.30
C PRO A 267 2.28 4.38 18.48
N LEU A 268 3.38 5.04 18.09
CA LEU A 268 4.41 4.38 17.29
C LEU A 268 5.25 3.42 18.15
N ILE A 269 5.48 2.22 17.61
CA ILE A 269 6.25 1.16 18.25
C ILE A 269 7.74 1.45 18.10
N PRO A 270 8.51 1.57 19.21
CA PRO A 270 9.93 1.85 19.15
C PRO A 270 10.72 0.80 18.38
N VAL A 271 11.73 1.25 17.62
CA VAL A 271 12.65 0.39 16.86
C VAL A 271 13.77 -0.10 17.78
N ALA A 272 13.97 -1.41 17.87
CA ALA A 272 15.05 -2.01 18.63
C ALA A 272 16.42 -1.85 17.92
N SER A 273 16.43 -2.04 16.59
CA SER A 273 17.63 -1.86 15.78
C SER A 273 17.24 -1.64 14.31
N ARG A 274 18.22 -1.22 13.50
CA ARG A 274 18.08 -1.09 12.04
C ARG A 274 19.16 -1.91 11.35
N ARG A 275 18.83 -2.50 10.23
CA ARG A 275 19.77 -3.24 9.39
C ARG A 275 19.48 -3.03 7.92
N ILE A 276 20.47 -3.23 7.08
CA ILE A 276 20.25 -3.27 5.65
C ILE A 276 19.82 -4.67 5.26
N THR A 277 18.67 -4.79 4.63
CA THR A 277 18.17 -6.05 4.07
C THR A 277 18.16 -5.99 2.54
N GLN A 278 18.20 -7.17 1.93
CA GLN A 278 18.09 -7.29 0.48
C GLN A 278 16.67 -7.74 0.11
N VAL A 279 16.05 -7.00 -0.79
CA VAL A 279 14.73 -7.30 -1.33
C VAL A 279 14.83 -7.60 -2.83
N MET A 280 13.75 -8.06 -3.45
CA MET A 280 13.69 -8.38 -4.87
C MET A 280 14.83 -9.30 -5.32
N SER A 281 14.96 -10.46 -4.66
CA SER A 281 16.00 -11.46 -4.97
C SER A 281 17.43 -10.93 -4.84
N GLY A 282 17.64 -9.98 -3.94
CA GLY A 282 18.96 -9.39 -3.66
C GLY A 282 19.34 -8.21 -4.52
N HIS A 283 18.48 -7.76 -5.43
CA HIS A 283 18.77 -6.64 -6.33
C HIS A 283 18.65 -5.26 -5.66
N LEU A 284 17.83 -5.14 -4.60
CA LEU A 284 17.66 -3.88 -3.89
C LEU A 284 18.09 -4.01 -2.43
N LYS A 285 18.73 -2.96 -1.92
CA LYS A 285 19.06 -2.80 -0.51
C LYS A 285 18.13 -1.78 0.11
N ILE A 286 17.49 -2.15 1.21
CA ILE A 286 16.59 -1.28 1.96
C ILE A 286 16.90 -1.34 3.46
N GLU A 287 16.69 -0.24 4.16
CA GLU A 287 16.75 -0.23 5.62
C GLU A 287 15.54 -0.96 6.18
N GLU A 288 15.78 -2.02 6.94
CA GLU A 288 14.77 -2.77 7.68
C GLU A 288 14.83 -2.37 9.16
N SER A 289 13.70 -1.94 9.69
CA SER A 289 13.51 -1.69 11.12
C SER A 289 13.17 -2.99 11.84
N VAL A 290 13.93 -3.34 12.85
CA VAL A 290 13.68 -4.52 13.68
C VAL A 290 12.93 -4.09 14.93
N VAL A 291 11.79 -4.72 15.17
CA VAL A 291 10.96 -4.49 16.34
C VAL A 291 10.99 -5.73 17.24
N ASP A 292 11.19 -5.51 18.53
CA ASP A 292 11.18 -6.59 19.50
C ASP A 292 9.74 -6.98 19.88
N PRO A 293 9.37 -8.28 19.88
CA PRO A 293 8.06 -8.74 20.32
C PRO A 293 7.64 -8.28 21.71
N VAL A 294 8.58 -8.17 22.67
CA VAL A 294 8.29 -7.66 24.03
C VAL A 294 7.86 -6.19 23.97
N THR A 295 8.53 -5.40 23.14
CA THR A 295 8.17 -3.98 22.93
C THR A 295 6.78 -3.85 22.28
N ILE A 296 6.47 -4.69 21.29
CA ILE A 296 5.13 -4.71 20.68
C ILE A 296 4.08 -5.01 21.76
N ALA A 297 4.29 -6.06 22.57
CA ALA A 297 3.36 -6.43 23.64
C ALA A 297 3.14 -5.29 24.64
N ALA A 298 4.22 -4.64 25.09
CA ALA A 298 4.13 -3.50 25.99
C ALA A 298 3.30 -2.34 25.40
N CYS A 299 3.46 -2.04 24.11
CA CYS A 299 2.64 -1.03 23.42
C CYS A 299 1.16 -1.45 23.32
N LEU A 300 0.88 -2.73 23.06
CA LEU A 300 -0.49 -3.25 23.04
C LEU A 300 -1.15 -3.12 24.40
N ASP A 301 -0.47 -3.53 25.48
CA ASP A 301 -0.97 -3.42 26.85
C ASP A 301 -1.15 -1.95 27.28
N GLN A 302 -0.23 -1.07 26.89
CA GLN A 302 -0.31 0.36 27.18
C GLN A 302 -1.58 0.99 26.61
N TRP A 303 -1.97 0.63 25.38
CA TRP A 303 -3.09 1.26 24.71
C TRP A 303 -4.42 0.56 24.93
N ASN A 304 -4.45 -0.73 25.26
CA ASN A 304 -5.71 -1.46 25.48
C ASN A 304 -6.56 -0.80 26.56
N GLY A 305 -7.78 -0.41 26.20
CA GLY A 305 -8.73 0.30 27.06
C GLY A 305 -8.46 1.82 27.22
N GLN A 306 -7.47 2.39 26.52
CA GLN A 306 -7.15 3.81 26.61
C GLN A 306 -8.00 4.67 25.67
N GLY A 307 -8.16 5.96 26.02
CA GLY A 307 -8.80 6.96 25.18
C GLY A 307 -7.96 7.29 23.94
N ILE A 308 -8.57 7.17 22.75
CA ILE A 308 -7.89 7.39 21.45
C ILE A 308 -8.56 8.46 20.60
N GLU A 309 -9.51 9.20 21.15
CA GLU A 309 -10.31 10.17 20.39
C GLU A 309 -9.47 11.21 19.65
N LYS A 310 -8.36 11.68 20.25
CA LYS A 310 -7.47 12.65 19.60
C LYS A 310 -6.91 12.12 18.27
N PHE A 311 -6.52 10.84 18.21
CA PHE A 311 -6.00 10.22 16.99
C PHE A 311 -7.09 10.03 15.93
N SER A 312 -8.31 9.74 16.38
CA SER A 312 -9.46 9.65 15.47
C SER A 312 -9.75 10.98 14.79
N LEU A 313 -9.71 12.10 15.53
CA LEU A 313 -9.89 13.45 14.99
C LEU A 313 -8.72 13.87 14.07
N GLU A 314 -7.49 13.53 14.42
CA GLU A 314 -6.34 13.76 13.55
C GLU A 314 -6.47 12.96 12.24
N GLY A 315 -7.00 11.74 12.27
CA GLY A 315 -7.32 10.93 11.10
C GLY A 315 -8.37 11.57 10.19
N GLU A 316 -9.38 12.27 10.75
CA GLU A 316 -10.36 13.05 9.97
C GLU A 316 -9.70 14.20 9.23
N ASN A 317 -8.83 14.94 9.92
CA ASN A 317 -8.05 16.03 9.33
C ASN A 317 -7.14 15.49 8.22
N TYR A 318 -6.46 14.36 8.47
CA TYR A 318 -5.62 13.71 7.46
C TYR A 318 -6.42 13.32 6.22
N ARG A 319 -7.59 12.68 6.39
CA ARG A 319 -8.47 12.29 5.28
C ARG A 319 -8.88 13.48 4.42
N THR A 320 -9.23 14.58 5.05
CA THR A 320 -9.65 15.80 4.35
C THR A 320 -8.48 16.43 3.58
N ALA A 321 -7.33 16.56 4.24
CA ALA A 321 -6.13 17.18 3.66
C ALA A 321 -5.50 16.32 2.54
N ASN A 322 -5.74 15.00 2.55
CA ASN A 322 -5.17 14.07 1.57
C ASN A 322 -6.23 13.45 0.63
N SER A 323 -7.31 14.17 0.36
CA SER A 323 -8.36 13.72 -0.55
C SER A 323 -8.01 13.93 -2.03
N TRP A 324 -8.73 13.26 -2.94
CA TRP A 324 -8.64 13.50 -4.37
C TRP A 324 -9.00 14.95 -4.75
N GLU A 325 -9.91 15.57 -4.02
CA GLU A 325 -10.27 16.99 -4.23
C GLU A 325 -9.04 17.89 -4.06
N MET A 326 -8.19 17.59 -3.07
CA MET A 326 -6.99 18.36 -2.77
C MET A 326 -5.83 18.09 -3.72
N PHE A 327 -5.68 16.85 -4.20
CA PHE A 327 -4.47 16.45 -4.94
C PHE A 327 -4.65 16.23 -6.44
N LYS A 328 -5.88 16.06 -6.95
CA LYS A 328 -6.11 15.80 -8.37
C LYS A 328 -5.41 16.80 -9.30
N HIS A 329 -5.53 18.10 -9.00
CA HIS A 329 -4.92 19.16 -9.82
C HIS A 329 -3.40 19.02 -9.89
N ARG A 330 -2.73 18.66 -8.80
CA ARG A 330 -1.28 18.48 -8.76
C ARG A 330 -0.81 17.33 -9.66
N TYR A 331 -1.58 16.23 -9.72
CA TYR A 331 -1.31 15.13 -10.64
C TYR A 331 -1.48 15.58 -12.09
N ILE A 332 -2.54 16.33 -12.40
CA ILE A 332 -2.78 16.84 -13.75
C ILE A 332 -1.65 17.78 -14.17
N GLU A 333 -1.28 18.76 -13.32
CA GLU A 333 -0.17 19.69 -13.58
C GLU A 333 1.16 18.95 -13.80
N ALA A 334 1.46 17.93 -12.99
CA ALA A 334 2.65 17.12 -13.15
C ALA A 334 2.66 16.36 -14.50
N LEU A 335 1.51 15.80 -14.90
CA LEU A 335 1.39 15.11 -16.20
C LEU A 335 1.44 16.08 -17.38
N GLU A 336 0.89 17.29 -17.26
CA GLU A 336 0.98 18.34 -18.29
C GLU A 336 2.40 18.86 -18.45
N SER A 337 3.21 18.85 -17.38
CA SER A 337 4.57 19.39 -17.41
C SER A 337 5.54 18.63 -18.31
N VAL A 338 5.19 17.42 -18.76
CA VAL A 338 6.02 16.60 -19.66
C VAL A 338 5.63 16.73 -21.14
N LEU A 339 4.50 17.41 -21.44
CA LEU A 339 4.03 17.64 -22.81
C LEU A 339 4.74 18.85 -23.43
#